data_ff2f6aa3326083ea937b839b20c3f9d1
#
_entry.id   ff2f6aa3326083ea937b839b20c3f9d1
#
_cell.length_a   1.000
_cell.length_b   1.000
_cell.length_c   1.000
_cell.angle_alpha   90.00
_cell.angle_beta   90.00
_cell.angle_gamma   90.00
#
_symmetry.space_group_name_H-M   'P 1'
#
loop_
_entity.id
_entity.type
_entity.pdbx_description
1 polymer ?
#
loop_
_entity_poly.entity_id
_entity_poly.type
_entity_poly.pdbx_seq_one_letter_code
_entity_poly.pdbx_strand_id
1 'polypeptide(L)'
;MLTTEADFVDGVREALWACVVSGFAATFVSFLGGMGALKESPKILIAYTVCMVLVAVAQLLTSLMLIITSAGSRTGVQAIFDRARDGDVLLGYIAARIQMLFECCGSDGPAYWEVPGSQGLLPATCCHGGLVRHCDLSNTFTAGCTPRVEGFVGRYGISIGATGLAISITEGLGVWLSAALALRFRALARRMQNL
;
A
#
# COMPACT_ATOMS: atom_id res chain seq x y z
N MET A 1 -10.43 -7.76 29.22
CA MET A 1 -10.16 -8.97 28.41
C MET A 1 -11.09 -9.10 27.18
N LEU A 2 -12.24 -8.43 27.13
CA LEU A 2 -13.21 -8.52 26.01
C LEU A 2 -12.98 -7.51 24.87
N THR A 3 -12.17 -6.48 25.06
CA THR A 3 -11.90 -5.43 24.06
C THR A 3 -10.79 -5.79 23.07
N THR A 4 -9.87 -6.67 23.46
CA THR A 4 -8.73 -7.10 22.63
C THR A 4 -9.15 -8.02 21.46
N GLU A 5 -10.19 -8.83 21.64
CA GLU A 5 -10.71 -9.68 20.56
C GLU A 5 -11.49 -8.87 19.51
N ALA A 6 -12.23 -7.85 19.95
CA ALA A 6 -13.02 -7.03 19.02
C ALA A 6 -12.11 -6.20 18.09
N ASP A 7 -11.03 -5.60 18.62
CA ASP A 7 -10.12 -4.77 17.80
C ASP A 7 -9.25 -5.62 16.86
N PHE A 8 -8.87 -6.82 17.27
CA PHE A 8 -8.20 -7.79 16.36
C PHE A 8 -9.15 -8.24 15.26
N VAL A 9 -10.40 -8.55 15.60
CA VAL A 9 -11.44 -8.94 14.65
C VAL A 9 -11.73 -7.81 13.67
N ASP A 10 -11.78 -6.55 14.11
CA ASP A 10 -11.98 -5.40 13.26
C ASP A 10 -10.80 -5.17 12.30
N GLY A 11 -9.56 -5.29 12.76
CA GLY A 11 -8.37 -5.22 11.90
C GLY A 11 -8.31 -6.32 10.85
N VAL A 12 -8.64 -7.56 11.23
CA VAL A 12 -8.74 -8.70 10.30
C VAL A 12 -9.89 -8.48 9.31
N ARG A 13 -11.02 -7.96 9.77
CA ARG A 13 -12.17 -7.64 8.92
C ARG A 13 -11.82 -6.59 7.86
N GLU A 14 -11.14 -5.51 8.22
CA GLU A 14 -10.68 -4.49 7.26
C GLU A 14 -9.71 -5.07 6.23
N ALA A 15 -8.75 -5.89 6.66
CA ALA A 15 -7.83 -6.57 5.76
C ALA A 15 -8.56 -7.53 4.80
N LEU A 16 -9.53 -8.29 5.30
CA LEU A 16 -10.36 -9.16 4.48
C LEU A 16 -11.20 -8.37 3.47
N TRP A 17 -11.82 -7.26 3.90
CA TRP A 17 -12.56 -6.39 2.98
C TRP A 17 -11.65 -5.80 1.90
N ALA A 18 -10.45 -5.35 2.24
CA ALA A 18 -9.47 -4.86 1.27
C ALA A 18 -9.08 -5.95 0.26
N CYS A 19 -8.86 -7.19 0.71
CA CYS A 19 -8.59 -8.34 -0.16
C CYS A 19 -9.78 -8.68 -1.06
N VAL A 20 -11.00 -8.66 -0.53
CA VAL A 20 -12.22 -8.92 -1.30
C VAL A 20 -12.42 -7.85 -2.36
N VAL A 21 -12.34 -6.56 -1.98
CA VAL A 21 -12.53 -5.45 -2.92
C VAL A 21 -11.44 -5.44 -4.01
N SER A 22 -10.17 -5.67 -3.66
CA SER A 22 -9.08 -5.73 -4.64
C SER A 22 -9.23 -6.94 -5.58
N GLY A 23 -9.64 -8.10 -5.06
CA GLY A 23 -9.92 -9.30 -5.85
C GLY A 23 -11.09 -9.10 -6.83
N PHE A 24 -12.17 -8.45 -6.38
CA PHE A 24 -13.29 -8.08 -7.25
C PHE A 24 -12.86 -7.09 -8.34
N ALA A 25 -12.10 -6.06 -7.99
CA ALA A 25 -11.59 -5.09 -8.94
C ALA A 25 -10.70 -5.74 -10.00
N ALA A 26 -9.77 -6.60 -9.59
CA ALA A 26 -8.91 -7.35 -10.50
C ALA A 26 -9.71 -8.27 -11.44
N THR A 27 -10.69 -9.01 -10.91
CA THR A 27 -11.58 -9.87 -11.68
C THR A 27 -12.39 -9.06 -12.69
N PHE A 28 -12.95 -7.92 -12.27
CA PHE A 28 -13.72 -7.03 -13.13
C PHE A 28 -12.88 -6.46 -14.28
N VAL A 29 -11.68 -5.99 -13.98
CA VAL A 29 -10.75 -5.47 -15.00
C VAL A 29 -10.35 -6.57 -15.98
N SER A 30 -10.06 -7.78 -15.50
CA SER A 30 -9.74 -8.94 -16.34
C SER A 30 -10.90 -9.33 -17.24
N PHE A 31 -12.13 -9.29 -16.71
CA PHE A 31 -13.35 -9.56 -17.47
C PHE A 31 -13.59 -8.50 -18.57
N LEU A 32 -13.35 -7.22 -18.27
CA LEU A 32 -13.44 -6.15 -19.27
C LEU A 32 -12.44 -6.36 -20.42
N GLY A 33 -11.21 -6.76 -20.11
CA GLY A 33 -10.21 -7.09 -21.12
C GLY A 33 -10.64 -8.22 -22.02
N GLY A 34 -11.09 -9.34 -21.44
CA GLY A 34 -11.62 -10.51 -22.17
C GLY A 34 -12.84 -10.18 -23.04
N MET A 35 -13.82 -9.50 -22.46
CA MET A 35 -15.04 -9.06 -23.20
C MET A 35 -14.72 -8.09 -24.34
N GLY A 36 -13.77 -7.17 -24.10
CA GLY A 36 -13.31 -6.22 -25.12
C GLY A 36 -12.69 -6.92 -26.33
N ALA A 37 -11.88 -7.95 -26.07
CA ALA A 37 -11.26 -8.74 -27.12
C ALA A 37 -12.28 -9.62 -27.87
N LEU A 38 -13.17 -10.33 -27.13
CA LEU A 38 -14.17 -11.23 -27.73
C LEU A 38 -15.25 -10.49 -28.55
N LYS A 39 -15.66 -9.31 -28.10
CA LYS A 39 -16.66 -8.47 -28.80
C LYS A 39 -16.05 -7.56 -29.84
N GLU A 40 -14.75 -7.64 -30.06
CA GLU A 40 -14.01 -6.75 -30.97
C GLU A 40 -14.32 -5.24 -30.77
N SER A 41 -14.65 -4.89 -29.51
CA SER A 41 -15.10 -3.55 -29.17
C SER A 41 -13.91 -2.66 -28.77
N PRO A 42 -13.52 -1.70 -29.63
CA PRO A 42 -12.38 -0.83 -29.34
C PRO A 42 -12.62 0.08 -28.12
N LYS A 43 -13.87 0.41 -27.79
CA LYS A 43 -14.20 1.25 -26.63
C LYS A 43 -13.89 0.56 -25.31
N ILE A 44 -14.32 -0.71 -25.18
CA ILE A 44 -14.08 -1.51 -23.96
C ILE A 44 -12.58 -1.77 -23.80
N LEU A 45 -11.90 -2.10 -24.90
CA LEU A 45 -10.47 -2.38 -24.88
C LEU A 45 -9.63 -1.15 -24.50
N ILE A 46 -10.07 0.05 -24.89
CA ILE A 46 -9.42 1.29 -24.48
C ILE A 46 -9.63 1.58 -22.99
N ALA A 47 -10.86 1.39 -22.49
CA ALA A 47 -11.14 1.54 -21.07
C ALA A 47 -10.25 0.60 -20.25
N TYR A 48 -10.15 -0.66 -20.63
CA TYR A 48 -9.23 -1.63 -20.04
C TYR A 48 -7.78 -1.16 -20.08
N THR A 49 -7.30 -0.72 -21.25
CA THR A 49 -5.92 -0.23 -21.43
C THR A 49 -5.61 0.95 -20.50
N VAL A 50 -6.54 1.92 -20.39
CA VAL A 50 -6.37 3.07 -19.49
C VAL A 50 -6.27 2.62 -18.03
N CYS A 51 -7.14 1.73 -17.57
CA CYS A 51 -7.07 1.18 -16.22
C CYS A 51 -5.73 0.48 -15.96
N MET A 52 -5.27 -0.35 -16.89
CA MET A 52 -3.99 -1.05 -16.76
C MET A 52 -2.79 -0.10 -16.74
N VAL A 53 -2.80 0.97 -17.53
CA VAL A 53 -1.74 1.99 -17.51
C VAL A 53 -1.68 2.68 -16.15
N LEU A 54 -2.83 3.03 -15.55
CA LEU A 54 -2.87 3.67 -14.24
C LEU A 54 -2.30 2.75 -13.15
N VAL A 55 -2.66 1.47 -13.17
CA VAL A 55 -2.14 0.46 -12.23
C VAL A 55 -0.62 0.29 -12.42
N ALA A 56 -0.17 0.11 -13.66
CA ALA A 56 1.25 -0.08 -13.96
C ALA A 56 2.11 1.12 -13.52
N VAL A 57 1.63 2.34 -13.75
CA VAL A 57 2.32 3.57 -13.32
C VAL A 57 2.39 3.64 -11.79
N ALA A 58 1.28 3.39 -11.09
CA ALA A 58 1.25 3.40 -9.62
C ALA A 58 2.23 2.35 -9.03
N GLN A 59 2.23 1.15 -9.60
CA GLN A 59 3.11 0.05 -9.19
C GLN A 59 4.58 0.35 -9.47
N LEU A 60 4.89 0.92 -10.64
CA LEU A 60 6.25 1.33 -11.01
C LEU A 60 6.80 2.38 -10.03
N LEU A 61 6.00 3.41 -9.71
CA LEU A 61 6.37 4.44 -8.75
C LEU A 61 6.61 3.85 -7.36
N THR A 62 5.73 2.97 -6.89
CA THR A 62 5.88 2.31 -5.59
C THR A 62 7.13 1.43 -5.54
N SER A 63 7.38 0.66 -6.59
CA SER A 63 8.57 -0.22 -6.70
C SER A 63 9.86 0.59 -6.70
N LEU A 64 9.89 1.69 -7.46
CA LEU A 64 11.04 2.59 -7.53
C LEU A 64 11.29 3.26 -6.18
N MET A 65 10.24 3.74 -5.52
CA MET A 65 10.32 4.32 -4.17
C MET A 65 10.89 3.31 -3.17
N LEU A 66 10.46 2.05 -3.18
CA LEU A 66 10.99 1.01 -2.31
C LEU A 66 12.48 0.75 -2.54
N ILE A 67 12.94 0.74 -3.80
CA ILE A 67 14.35 0.54 -4.13
C ILE A 67 15.19 1.74 -3.66
N ILE A 68 14.74 2.96 -3.90
CA ILE A 68 15.44 4.19 -3.50
C ILE A 68 15.49 4.30 -1.97
N THR A 69 14.38 4.06 -1.29
CA THR A 69 14.30 4.17 0.18
C THR A 69 15.00 3.03 0.89
N SER A 70 15.25 1.89 0.23
CA SER A 70 16.06 0.81 0.82
C SER A 70 17.48 1.27 1.17
N ALA A 71 17.99 2.30 0.48
CA ALA A 71 19.30 2.89 0.73
C ALA A 71 19.31 4.02 1.79
N GLY A 72 18.14 4.56 2.20
CA GLY A 72 18.06 5.71 3.11
C GLY A 72 16.73 5.81 3.88
N SER A 73 16.21 4.68 4.35
CA SER A 73 14.87 4.61 4.98
C SER A 73 14.73 5.37 6.31
N ARG A 74 15.85 5.63 7.01
CA ARG A 74 15.85 6.24 8.35
C ARG A 74 15.20 7.61 8.37
N THR A 75 15.61 8.51 7.50
CA THR A 75 15.10 9.90 7.45
C THR A 75 13.64 9.98 7.07
N GLY A 76 13.17 9.09 6.19
CA GLY A 76 11.76 9.03 5.78
C GLY A 76 10.83 8.61 6.91
N VAL A 77 11.20 7.58 7.66
CA VAL A 77 10.41 7.10 8.81
C VAL A 77 10.38 8.16 9.90
N GLN A 78 11.52 8.76 10.24
CA GLN A 78 11.59 9.84 11.23
C GLN A 78 10.68 11.01 10.84
N ALA A 79 10.73 11.47 9.59
CA ALA A 79 9.89 12.57 9.13
C ALA A 79 8.38 12.28 9.23
N ILE A 80 7.95 11.01 9.04
CA ILE A 80 6.56 10.61 9.25
C ILE A 80 6.17 10.77 10.71
N PHE A 81 7.01 10.28 11.63
CA PHE A 81 6.74 10.37 13.06
C PHE A 81 6.78 11.81 13.57
N ASP A 82 7.73 12.63 13.09
CA ASP A 82 7.84 14.05 13.49
C ASP A 82 6.57 14.82 13.09
N ARG A 83 6.11 14.66 11.85
CA ARG A 83 4.87 15.30 11.39
C ARG A 83 3.61 14.73 12.06
N ALA A 84 3.60 13.44 12.36
CA ALA A 84 2.51 12.83 13.14
C ALA A 84 2.42 13.45 14.54
N ARG A 85 3.56 13.71 15.18
CA ARG A 85 3.66 14.39 16.47
C ARG A 85 3.20 15.85 16.39
N ASP A 86 3.46 16.54 15.26
CA ASP A 86 3.01 17.91 14.99
C ASP A 86 1.50 18.02 14.70
N GLY A 87 0.77 16.90 14.69
CA GLY A 87 -0.69 16.87 14.55
C GLY A 87 -1.20 16.63 13.13
N ASP A 88 -0.36 16.22 12.18
CA ASP A 88 -0.81 15.78 10.85
C ASP A 88 -1.62 14.48 10.96
N VAL A 89 -2.92 14.57 10.68
CA VAL A 89 -3.87 13.46 10.84
C VAL A 89 -3.54 12.27 9.93
N LEU A 90 -3.15 12.53 8.68
CA LEU A 90 -2.82 11.48 7.72
C LEU A 90 -1.53 10.76 8.12
N LEU A 91 -0.50 11.51 8.47
CA LEU A 91 0.77 10.92 8.90
C LEU A 91 0.66 10.28 10.28
N GLY A 92 -0.21 10.79 11.15
CA GLY A 92 -0.59 10.14 12.40
C GLY A 92 -1.21 8.76 12.19
N TYR A 93 -2.12 8.63 11.21
CA TYR A 93 -2.67 7.33 10.83
C TYR A 93 -1.60 6.38 10.28
N ILE A 94 -0.70 6.87 9.43
CA ILE A 94 0.40 6.07 8.88
C ILE A 94 1.36 5.62 9.99
N ALA A 95 1.74 6.51 10.91
CA ALA A 95 2.57 6.19 12.06
C ALA A 95 1.93 5.11 12.95
N ALA A 96 0.63 5.22 13.23
CA ALA A 96 -0.12 4.22 13.99
C ALA A 96 -0.11 2.84 13.29
N ARG A 97 -0.25 2.80 11.97
CA ARG A 97 -0.17 1.54 11.19
C ARG A 97 1.23 0.94 11.22
N ILE A 98 2.27 1.77 11.13
CA ILE A 98 3.67 1.32 11.25
C ILE A 98 3.90 0.69 12.63
N GLN A 99 3.45 1.34 13.71
CA GLN A 99 3.60 0.83 15.07
C GLN A 99 2.97 -0.55 15.26
N MET A 100 1.75 -0.73 14.77
CA MET A 100 1.04 -2.02 14.85
C MET A 100 1.69 -3.10 13.96
N LEU A 101 2.10 -2.76 12.75
CA LEU A 101 2.64 -3.73 11.79
C LEU A 101 4.03 -4.23 12.18
N PHE A 102 4.87 -3.34 12.72
CA PHE A 102 6.26 -3.66 13.08
C PHE A 102 6.46 -3.91 14.57
N GLU A 103 5.37 -3.90 15.35
CA GLU A 103 5.42 -4.10 16.83
C GLU A 103 6.49 -3.19 17.45
N CYS A 104 6.35 -1.88 17.24
CA CYS A 104 7.31 -0.86 17.65
C CYS A 104 6.59 0.37 18.21
N CYS A 105 7.29 1.25 18.92
CA CYS A 105 6.73 2.47 19.48
C CYS A 105 7.62 3.69 19.18
N GLY A 106 7.01 4.74 18.63
CA GLY A 106 7.72 5.97 18.28
C GLY A 106 8.84 5.78 17.25
N SER A 107 9.54 6.84 16.90
CA SER A 107 10.67 6.76 15.97
C SER A 107 11.81 5.91 16.53
N ASP A 108 12.29 6.23 17.72
CA ASP A 108 13.48 5.61 18.33
C ASP A 108 13.14 4.82 19.62
N GLY A 109 11.88 4.72 20.00
CA GLY A 109 11.40 4.05 21.19
C GLY A 109 10.24 4.79 21.85
N PRO A 110 9.68 4.25 22.97
CA PRO A 110 8.54 4.85 23.67
C PRO A 110 8.78 6.28 24.15
N ALA A 111 10.00 6.60 24.56
CA ALA A 111 10.39 7.94 25.00
C ALA A 111 10.16 9.04 23.95
N TYR A 112 10.03 8.67 22.68
CA TYR A 112 9.71 9.60 21.61
C TYR A 112 8.38 10.36 21.84
N TRP A 113 7.40 9.71 22.47
CA TRP A 113 6.10 10.30 22.77
C TRP A 113 6.03 11.03 24.09
N GLU A 114 7.08 10.96 24.92
CA GLU A 114 7.13 11.69 26.19
C GLU A 114 7.26 13.18 25.92
N VAL A 115 6.17 13.92 26.13
CA VAL A 115 6.15 15.39 26.12
C VAL A 115 6.15 15.87 27.56
N PRO A 116 6.93 16.90 27.95
CA PRO A 116 6.84 17.50 29.28
C PRO A 116 5.39 17.92 29.59
N GLY A 117 4.77 17.26 30.59
CA GLY A 117 3.36 17.48 30.97
C GLY A 117 2.36 16.43 30.44
N SER A 118 2.72 15.57 29.53
CA SER A 118 1.94 14.36 29.22
C SER A 118 2.22 13.32 30.31
N GLN A 119 1.22 12.91 31.07
CA GLN A 119 1.33 11.95 32.20
C GLN A 119 1.77 10.54 31.73
N GLY A 120 2.79 10.41 30.87
CA GLY A 120 3.27 9.12 30.36
C GLY A 120 2.27 8.38 29.47
N LEU A 121 1.27 9.09 28.91
CA LEU A 121 0.25 8.49 28.04
C LEU A 121 0.88 8.23 26.67
N LEU A 122 1.10 6.95 26.38
CA LEU A 122 1.58 6.48 25.08
C LEU A 122 0.40 6.25 24.12
N PRO A 123 0.62 6.39 22.80
CA PRO A 123 -0.39 5.99 21.83
C PRO A 123 -0.80 4.52 22.05
N ALA A 124 -2.10 4.23 21.97
CA ALA A 124 -2.62 2.88 22.16
C ALA A 124 -1.99 1.85 21.20
N THR A 125 -1.53 2.29 20.04
CA THR A 125 -0.84 1.48 19.01
C THR A 125 0.57 1.05 19.40
N CYS A 126 1.12 1.61 20.48
CA CYS A 126 2.43 1.24 21.05
C CYS A 126 2.36 0.01 21.96
N CYS A 127 1.17 -0.45 22.33
CA CYS A 127 1.03 -1.50 23.34
C CYS A 127 0.69 -2.87 22.76
N HIS A 128 1.18 -3.90 23.47
CA HIS A 128 0.83 -5.29 23.17
C HIS A 128 -0.68 -5.49 23.32
N GLY A 129 -1.30 -6.10 22.32
CA GLY A 129 -2.73 -6.40 22.32
C GLY A 129 -3.62 -5.37 21.64
N GLY A 130 -3.04 -4.44 20.87
CA GLY A 130 -3.81 -3.46 20.11
C GLY A 130 -4.29 -2.28 20.95
N LEU A 131 -5.33 -1.59 20.49
CA LEU A 131 -5.89 -0.37 21.07
C LEU A 131 -6.37 -0.52 22.54
N VAL A 132 -5.43 -0.70 23.47
CA VAL A 132 -5.72 -0.73 24.92
C VAL A 132 -6.04 0.67 25.44
N ARG A 133 -7.03 0.80 26.31
CA ARG A 133 -7.43 2.09 26.90
C ARG A 133 -6.32 2.79 27.69
N HIS A 134 -5.37 2.02 28.23
CA HIS A 134 -4.22 2.53 28.98
C HIS A 134 -2.98 1.82 28.48
N CYS A 135 -2.19 2.54 27.67
CA CYS A 135 -0.88 2.11 27.22
C CYS A 135 0.15 2.69 28.18
N ASP A 136 0.80 1.85 28.94
CA ASP A 136 1.86 2.21 29.89
C ASP A 136 3.20 1.57 29.50
N LEU A 137 4.26 2.01 30.14
CA LEU A 137 5.62 1.52 29.86
C LEU A 137 5.80 0.03 30.16
N SER A 138 4.92 -0.60 30.94
CA SER A 138 5.02 -2.02 31.28
C SER A 138 4.48 -2.94 30.18
N ASN A 139 3.62 -2.42 29.30
CA ASN A 139 2.95 -3.18 28.24
C ASN A 139 3.26 -2.64 26.83
N THR A 140 4.26 -1.76 26.71
CA THR A 140 4.62 -1.12 25.45
C THR A 140 5.69 -1.89 24.68
N PHE A 141 5.71 -1.75 23.37
CA PHE A 141 6.83 -2.18 22.53
C PHE A 141 8.06 -1.32 22.85
N THR A 142 9.13 -1.94 23.27
CA THR A 142 10.38 -1.25 23.64
C THR A 142 11.21 -0.82 22.44
N ALA A 143 11.01 -1.45 21.29
CA ALA A 143 11.77 -1.16 20.07
C ALA A 143 11.22 0.09 19.37
N GLY A 144 12.11 0.95 18.86
CA GLY A 144 11.76 2.04 17.95
C GLY A 144 11.36 1.55 16.56
N CYS A 145 10.50 2.30 15.90
CA CYS A 145 9.99 1.93 14.58
C CYS A 145 11.02 2.15 13.47
N THR A 146 11.87 3.18 13.59
CA THR A 146 12.92 3.45 12.61
C THR A 146 13.86 2.26 12.41
N PRO A 147 14.51 1.68 13.43
CA PRO A 147 15.39 0.52 13.24
C PRO A 147 14.64 -0.74 12.79
N ARG A 148 13.37 -0.92 13.18
CA ARG A 148 12.56 -2.05 12.73
C ARG A 148 12.23 -1.99 11.26
N VAL A 149 11.76 -0.82 10.78
CA VAL A 149 11.46 -0.59 9.36
C VAL A 149 12.74 -0.64 8.52
N GLU A 150 13.82 -0.01 8.99
CA GLU A 150 15.13 -0.02 8.31
C GLU A 150 15.64 -1.46 8.12
N GLY A 151 15.57 -2.28 9.15
CA GLY A 151 15.95 -3.70 9.08
C GLY A 151 15.09 -4.51 8.10
N PHE A 152 13.78 -4.25 8.07
CA PHE A 152 12.87 -4.90 7.13
C PHE A 152 13.14 -4.46 5.68
N VAL A 153 13.20 -3.16 5.44
CA VAL A 153 13.44 -2.59 4.10
C VAL A 153 14.83 -2.95 3.60
N GLY A 154 15.85 -2.94 4.46
CA GLY A 154 17.20 -3.36 4.10
C GLY A 154 17.29 -4.84 3.70
N ARG A 155 16.50 -5.71 4.35
CA ARG A 155 16.48 -7.15 4.05
C ARG A 155 15.62 -7.51 2.84
N TYR A 156 14.44 -6.90 2.70
CA TYR A 156 13.42 -7.31 1.73
C TYR A 156 13.13 -6.26 0.65
N GLY A 157 13.49 -5.00 0.85
CA GLY A 157 13.11 -3.89 -0.03
C GLY A 157 13.58 -4.08 -1.47
N ILE A 158 14.81 -4.53 -1.67
CA ILE A 158 15.35 -4.81 -3.02
C ILE A 158 14.57 -5.95 -3.69
N SER A 159 14.31 -7.03 -2.95
CA SER A 159 13.58 -8.19 -3.50
C SER A 159 12.14 -7.82 -3.86
N ILE A 160 11.45 -7.09 -2.99
CA ILE A 160 10.07 -6.62 -3.23
C ILE A 160 10.05 -5.64 -4.41
N GLY A 161 10.97 -4.68 -4.44
CA GLY A 161 11.07 -3.72 -5.54
C GLY A 161 11.40 -4.39 -6.87
N ALA A 162 12.33 -5.33 -6.91
CA ALA A 162 12.68 -6.07 -8.12
C ALA A 162 11.51 -6.93 -8.64
N THR A 163 10.78 -7.58 -7.73
CA THR A 163 9.56 -8.33 -8.10
C THR A 163 8.50 -7.40 -8.68
N GLY A 164 8.28 -6.23 -8.05
CA GLY A 164 7.35 -5.22 -8.57
C GLY A 164 7.74 -4.70 -9.95
N LEU A 165 9.02 -4.49 -10.23
CA LEU A 165 9.50 -4.11 -11.56
C LEU A 165 9.27 -5.22 -12.59
N ALA A 166 9.50 -6.48 -12.25
CA ALA A 166 9.24 -7.61 -13.14
C ALA A 166 7.75 -7.71 -13.50
N ILE A 167 6.85 -7.52 -12.52
CA ILE A 167 5.40 -7.47 -12.78
C ILE A 167 5.04 -6.27 -13.67
N SER A 168 5.61 -5.09 -13.43
CA SER A 168 5.35 -3.90 -14.27
C SER A 168 5.76 -4.09 -15.72
N ILE A 169 6.81 -4.87 -16.00
CA ILE A 169 7.20 -5.23 -17.37
C ILE A 169 6.13 -6.11 -18.02
N THR A 170 5.62 -7.12 -17.33
CA THR A 170 4.55 -7.98 -17.86
C THR A 170 3.25 -7.22 -18.09
N GLU A 171 2.89 -6.30 -17.21
CA GLU A 171 1.76 -5.39 -17.38
C GLU A 171 1.96 -4.48 -18.60
N GLY A 172 3.16 -3.94 -18.80
CA GLY A 172 3.51 -3.12 -19.97
C GLY A 172 3.32 -3.86 -21.29
N LEU A 173 3.68 -5.14 -21.34
CA LEU A 173 3.41 -5.99 -22.51
C LEU A 173 1.92 -6.17 -22.75
N GLY A 174 1.13 -6.40 -21.70
CA GLY A 174 -0.33 -6.50 -21.76
C GLY A 174 -0.98 -5.22 -22.28
N VAL A 175 -0.53 -4.06 -21.77
CA VAL A 175 -0.97 -2.74 -22.25
C VAL A 175 -0.65 -2.54 -23.72
N TRP A 176 0.55 -2.86 -24.15
CA TRP A 176 0.96 -2.73 -25.54
C TRP A 176 0.12 -3.60 -26.48
N LEU A 177 -0.10 -4.88 -26.11
CA LEU A 177 -0.92 -5.81 -26.89
C LEU A 177 -2.38 -5.33 -27.00
N SER A 178 -2.96 -4.88 -25.89
CA SER A 178 -4.36 -4.40 -25.88
C SER A 178 -4.53 -3.12 -26.69
N ALA A 179 -3.57 -2.19 -26.62
CA ALA A 179 -3.57 -0.98 -27.44
C ALA A 179 -3.43 -1.30 -28.94
N ALA A 180 -2.53 -2.19 -29.31
CA ALA A 180 -2.34 -2.62 -30.70
C ALA A 180 -3.61 -3.28 -31.27
N LEU A 181 -4.29 -4.11 -30.45
CA LEU A 181 -5.53 -4.75 -30.84
C LEU A 181 -6.67 -3.73 -31.01
N ALA A 182 -6.80 -2.77 -30.09
CA ALA A 182 -7.78 -1.70 -30.18
C ALA A 182 -7.61 -0.85 -31.46
N LEU A 183 -6.37 -0.56 -31.85
CA LEU A 183 -6.07 0.18 -33.07
C LEU A 183 -6.44 -0.61 -34.32
N ARG A 184 -6.18 -1.93 -34.35
CA ARG A 184 -6.57 -2.81 -35.45
C ARG A 184 -8.08 -2.87 -35.61
N PHE A 185 -8.85 -3.05 -34.53
CA PHE A 185 -10.31 -3.07 -34.59
C PHE A 185 -10.89 -1.73 -35.07
N ARG A 186 -10.30 -0.61 -34.63
CA ARG A 186 -10.69 0.72 -35.15
C ARG A 186 -10.44 0.87 -36.65
N ALA A 187 -9.30 0.39 -37.14
CA ALA A 187 -8.97 0.47 -38.55
C ALA A 187 -9.91 -0.41 -39.43
N LEU A 188 -10.25 -1.60 -38.93
CA LEU A 188 -11.21 -2.50 -39.58
C LEU A 188 -12.61 -1.88 -39.64
N ALA A 189 -13.10 -1.34 -38.51
CA ALA A 189 -14.40 -0.70 -38.46
C ALA A 189 -14.52 0.50 -39.44
N ARG A 190 -13.46 1.31 -39.55
CA ARG A 190 -13.41 2.42 -40.52
C ARG A 190 -13.45 1.94 -41.98
N ARG A 191 -12.77 0.83 -42.29
CA ARG A 191 -12.78 0.26 -43.64
C ARG A 191 -14.16 -0.23 -44.04
N MET A 192 -14.89 -0.87 -43.10
CA MET A 192 -16.27 -1.34 -43.34
C MET A 192 -17.28 -0.21 -43.51
N GLN A 193 -17.05 0.96 -42.91
CA GLN A 193 -17.92 2.14 -43.09
C GLN A 193 -17.71 2.88 -44.42
N ASN A 194 -16.58 2.65 -45.08
CA ASN A 194 -16.23 3.30 -46.34
C ASN A 194 -16.50 2.40 -47.58
N LEU A 195 -17.11 1.21 -47.37
CA LEU A 195 -17.62 0.28 -48.39
C LEU A 195 -19.13 0.37 -48.50
#